data_c9053aaffd03dad3750d1c705a1638e0
#
_entry.id   c9053aaffd03dad3750d1c705a1638e0
#
_cell.length_a   1.000
_cell.length_b   1.000
_cell.length_c   1.000
_cell.angle_alpha   90.00
_cell.angle_beta   90.00
_cell.angle_gamma   90.00
#
_symmetry.space_group_name_H-M   'P 1'
#
loop_
_entity.id
_entity.type
_entity.pdbx_description
1 polymer ?
#
loop_
_entity_poly.entity_id
_entity_poly.type
_entity_poly.pdbx_seq_one_letter_code
_entity_poly.pdbx_strand_id
1 'polypeptide(L)'
;MKKRKSKSWAMAYCGMAAALCVALMLLGTIIPIAMFIAPAVASFLIATVCMECGITMAWTAYAAVSLLGLLFVPDKEIALIFTVLLGYYPLIKPKFDRIRPRALQLVCKLLLCNAAVLAMYSLLLVVVPAGSVSQELRTTALAMTLLTLGMGNVAFALYDRALCNMLLLYKLKWQPKLHKMLGMH
;
A
#
# COMPACT_ATOMS: atom_id res chain seq x y z
N MET A 1 14.90 22.81 -18.14
CA MET A 1 14.69 23.23 -16.72
C MET A 1 13.33 22.71 -16.26
N LYS A 2 13.27 21.74 -15.32
CA LYS A 2 12.01 21.19 -14.79
C LYS A 2 11.39 22.25 -13.87
N LYS A 3 10.31 22.90 -14.31
CA LYS A 3 9.60 23.93 -13.53
C LYS A 3 9.20 23.32 -12.17
N ARG A 4 9.74 23.84 -11.09
CA ARG A 4 9.44 23.38 -9.71
C ARG A 4 7.95 23.58 -9.45
N LYS A 5 7.22 22.48 -9.28
CA LYS A 5 5.79 22.54 -8.90
C LYS A 5 5.65 23.40 -7.65
N SER A 6 4.60 24.23 -7.60
CA SER A 6 4.36 25.08 -6.42
C SER A 6 4.11 24.19 -5.19
N LYS A 7 4.59 24.60 -4.03
CA LYS A 7 4.36 23.87 -2.77
C LYS A 7 2.87 23.70 -2.47
N SER A 8 2.07 24.72 -2.79
CA SER A 8 0.61 24.69 -2.62
C SER A 8 -0.07 23.62 -3.48
N TRP A 9 0.37 23.47 -4.74
CA TRP A 9 -0.14 22.42 -5.63
C TRP A 9 0.19 21.00 -5.09
N ALA A 10 1.43 20.83 -4.62
CA ALA A 10 1.84 19.53 -4.06
C ALA A 10 1.03 19.18 -2.80
N MET A 11 0.78 20.14 -1.92
CA MET A 11 -0.07 19.95 -0.73
C MET A 11 -1.51 19.58 -1.12
N ALA A 12 -2.12 20.31 -2.06
CA ALA A 12 -3.47 20.04 -2.54
C ALA A 12 -3.58 18.63 -3.16
N TYR A 13 -2.61 18.25 -3.99
CA TYR A 13 -2.56 16.91 -4.60
C TYR A 13 -2.42 15.81 -3.54
N CYS A 14 -1.54 16.00 -2.54
CA CYS A 14 -1.38 15.06 -1.44
C CYS A 14 -2.66 14.92 -0.60
N GLY A 15 -3.34 16.03 -0.31
CA GLY A 15 -4.60 16.03 0.44
C GLY A 15 -5.72 15.31 -0.29
N MET A 16 -5.89 15.57 -1.60
CA MET A 16 -6.87 14.86 -2.43
C MET A 16 -6.57 13.36 -2.52
N ALA A 17 -5.30 13.00 -2.73
CA ALA A 17 -4.90 11.61 -2.79
C ALA A 17 -5.13 10.90 -1.44
N ALA A 18 -4.82 11.56 -0.32
CA ALA A 18 -5.06 11.01 1.02
C ALA A 18 -6.55 10.81 1.29
N ALA A 19 -7.39 11.78 0.97
CA ALA A 19 -8.84 11.66 1.11
C ALA A 19 -9.40 10.50 0.28
N LEU A 20 -8.93 10.36 -0.96
CA LEU A 20 -9.35 9.27 -1.84
C LEU A 20 -8.88 7.90 -1.33
N CYS A 21 -7.69 7.80 -0.75
CA CYS A 21 -7.21 6.57 -0.11
C CYS A 21 -8.11 6.14 1.05
N VAL A 22 -8.47 7.07 1.93
CA VAL A 22 -9.36 6.77 3.06
C VAL A 22 -10.76 6.39 2.57
N ALA A 23 -11.30 7.11 1.59
CA ALA A 23 -12.60 6.79 0.99
C ALA A 23 -12.62 5.39 0.35
N LEU A 24 -11.56 5.01 -0.36
CA LEU A 24 -11.42 3.66 -0.93
C LEU A 24 -11.38 2.58 0.15
N MET A 25 -10.64 2.81 1.26
CA MET A 25 -10.60 1.87 2.37
C MET A 25 -11.96 1.74 3.05
N LEU A 26 -12.71 2.85 3.21
CA LEU A 26 -14.09 2.81 3.73
C LEU A 26 -15.03 2.02 2.79
N LEU A 27 -14.92 2.20 1.48
CA LEU A 27 -15.68 1.39 0.51
C LEU A 27 -15.29 -0.10 0.60
N GLY A 28 -14.02 -0.40 0.90
CA GLY A 28 -13.53 -1.75 1.10
C GLY A 28 -14.19 -2.48 2.27
N THR A 29 -14.70 -1.75 3.27
CA THR A 29 -15.42 -2.38 4.41
C THR A 29 -16.82 -2.84 4.04
N ILE A 30 -17.42 -2.25 2.99
CA ILE A 30 -18.79 -2.58 2.56
C ILE A 30 -18.79 -3.80 1.63
N ILE A 31 -17.75 -3.96 0.83
CA ILE A 31 -17.65 -5.01 -0.19
C ILE A 31 -16.56 -6.01 0.22
N PRO A 32 -16.92 -7.26 0.62
CA PRO A 32 -15.93 -8.23 1.13
C PRO A 32 -14.78 -8.53 0.15
N ILE A 33 -15.07 -8.58 -1.16
CA ILE A 33 -14.05 -8.80 -2.20
C ILE A 33 -13.07 -7.62 -2.28
N ALA A 34 -13.50 -6.41 -1.93
CA ALA A 34 -12.68 -5.20 -1.97
C ALA A 34 -11.69 -5.07 -0.80
N MET A 35 -11.75 -5.94 0.20
CA MET A 35 -10.91 -5.91 1.39
C MET A 35 -9.41 -5.84 1.06
N PHE A 36 -8.94 -6.60 0.07
CA PHE A 36 -7.54 -6.56 -0.40
C PHE A 36 -7.32 -5.57 -1.54
N ILE A 37 -8.34 -5.34 -2.37
CA ILE A 37 -8.24 -4.45 -3.53
C ILE A 37 -8.17 -2.98 -3.09
N ALA A 38 -8.96 -2.58 -2.11
CA ALA A 38 -9.01 -1.20 -1.63
C ALA A 38 -7.65 -0.70 -1.11
N PRO A 39 -6.96 -1.39 -0.18
CA PRO A 39 -5.64 -0.97 0.26
C PRO A 39 -4.57 -1.06 -0.86
N ALA A 40 -4.72 -1.98 -1.83
CA ALA A 40 -3.82 -2.06 -2.98
C ALA A 40 -3.96 -0.85 -3.90
N VAL A 41 -5.19 -0.41 -4.20
CA VAL A 41 -5.44 0.80 -4.99
C VAL A 41 -5.01 2.05 -4.21
N ALA A 42 -5.27 2.11 -2.91
CA ALA A 42 -4.80 3.20 -2.06
C ALA A 42 -3.27 3.32 -2.07
N SER A 43 -2.55 2.19 -2.02
CA SER A 43 -1.08 2.20 -2.13
C SER A 43 -0.57 2.70 -3.48
N PHE A 44 -1.30 2.39 -4.58
CA PHE A 44 -1.00 2.95 -5.90
C PHE A 44 -1.15 4.47 -5.92
N LEU A 45 -2.16 5.04 -5.25
CA LEU A 45 -2.30 6.49 -5.12
C LEU A 45 -1.11 7.12 -4.39
N ILE A 46 -0.62 6.50 -3.31
CA ILE A 46 0.62 6.94 -2.64
C ILE A 46 1.82 6.90 -3.58
N ALA A 47 1.91 5.87 -4.44
CA ALA A 47 2.95 5.80 -5.46
C ALA A 47 2.87 6.96 -6.46
N THR A 48 1.66 7.38 -6.89
CA THR A 48 1.50 8.54 -7.76
C THR A 48 1.91 9.84 -7.08
N VAL A 49 1.61 10.01 -5.79
CA VAL A 49 2.11 11.13 -4.98
C VAL A 49 3.63 11.15 -4.95
N CYS A 50 4.27 9.98 -4.80
CA CYS A 50 5.74 9.88 -4.85
C CYS A 50 6.32 10.35 -6.18
N MET A 51 5.67 9.99 -7.30
CA MET A 51 6.11 10.38 -8.65
C MET A 51 5.92 11.87 -8.95
N GLU A 52 4.84 12.46 -8.44
CA GLU A 52 4.46 13.85 -8.73
C GLU A 52 5.04 14.86 -7.74
N CYS A 53 5.03 14.54 -6.44
CA CYS A 53 5.41 15.45 -5.37
C CYS A 53 6.75 15.10 -4.71
N GLY A 54 7.29 13.91 -4.98
CA GLY A 54 8.54 13.41 -4.42
C GLY A 54 8.38 12.57 -3.17
N ILE A 55 9.47 11.93 -2.76
CA ILE A 55 9.49 10.90 -1.72
C ILE A 55 9.08 11.43 -0.34
N THR A 56 9.51 12.64 0.02
CA THR A 56 9.20 13.24 1.32
C THR A 56 7.70 13.47 1.49
N MET A 57 7.05 14.05 0.48
CA MET A 57 5.61 14.29 0.48
C MET A 57 4.81 12.97 0.44
N ALA A 58 5.34 11.96 -0.21
CA ALA A 58 4.71 10.64 -0.23
C ALA A 58 4.77 9.95 1.14
N TRP A 59 5.85 10.09 1.89
CA TRP A 59 5.94 9.59 3.27
C TRP A 59 4.97 10.30 4.21
N THR A 60 4.84 11.63 4.09
CA THR A 60 3.85 12.38 4.90
C THR A 60 2.41 12.00 4.53
N ALA A 61 2.10 11.84 3.25
CA ALA A 61 0.81 11.36 2.79
C ALA A 61 0.51 9.94 3.31
N TYR A 62 1.47 9.02 3.21
CA TYR A 62 1.35 7.67 3.75
C TYR A 62 1.07 7.68 5.26
N ALA A 63 1.83 8.46 6.05
CA ALA A 63 1.64 8.56 7.49
C ALA A 63 0.25 9.12 7.84
N ALA A 64 -0.20 10.15 7.12
CA ALA A 64 -1.53 10.73 7.30
C ALA A 64 -2.64 9.72 6.97
N VAL A 65 -2.54 9.02 5.83
CA VAL A 65 -3.53 8.00 5.43
C VAL A 65 -3.54 6.82 6.40
N SER A 66 -2.39 6.38 6.88
CA SER A 66 -2.28 5.30 7.87
C SER A 66 -2.97 5.69 9.19
N LEU A 67 -2.71 6.91 9.69
CA LEU A 67 -3.32 7.40 10.91
C LEU A 67 -4.85 7.54 10.76
N LEU A 68 -5.30 8.17 9.67
CA LEU A 68 -6.72 8.34 9.38
C LEU A 68 -7.41 7.00 9.13
N GLY A 69 -6.76 6.07 8.44
CA GLY A 69 -7.27 4.73 8.19
C GLY A 69 -7.48 3.96 9.50
N LEU A 70 -6.49 3.96 10.39
CA LEU A 70 -6.61 3.31 11.70
C LEU A 70 -7.69 3.94 12.59
N LEU A 71 -7.95 5.25 12.43
CA LEU A 71 -8.95 5.96 13.22
C LEU A 71 -10.37 5.78 12.67
N PHE A 72 -10.57 5.99 11.38
CA PHE A 72 -11.91 6.09 10.76
C PHE A 72 -12.40 4.80 10.11
N VAL A 73 -11.51 3.90 9.65
CA VAL A 73 -11.94 2.66 9.02
C VAL A 73 -12.41 1.67 10.09
N PRO A 74 -13.70 1.21 10.05
CA PRO A 74 -14.25 0.30 11.04
C PRO A 74 -13.52 -1.04 11.05
N ASP A 75 -13.20 -1.54 9.86
CA ASP A 75 -12.45 -2.78 9.69
C ASP A 75 -10.94 -2.54 9.85
N LYS A 76 -10.44 -2.91 11.03
CA LYS A 76 -9.03 -2.72 11.39
C LYS A 76 -8.09 -3.56 10.54
N GLU A 77 -8.56 -4.67 9.97
CA GLU A 77 -7.75 -5.51 9.08
C GLU A 77 -7.39 -4.74 7.80
N ILE A 78 -8.34 -4.08 7.16
CA ILE A 78 -8.10 -3.25 5.95
C ILE A 78 -7.10 -2.14 6.25
N ALA A 79 -7.28 -1.44 7.36
CA ALA A 79 -6.38 -0.37 7.78
C ALA A 79 -4.96 -0.88 8.07
N LEU A 80 -4.83 -2.05 8.69
CA LEU A 80 -3.55 -2.70 8.98
C LEU A 80 -2.89 -3.25 7.72
N ILE A 81 -3.64 -3.86 6.79
CA ILE A 81 -3.14 -4.31 5.49
C ILE A 81 -2.52 -3.12 4.73
N PHE A 82 -3.19 -1.97 4.73
CA PHE A 82 -2.63 -0.78 4.12
C PHE A 82 -1.37 -0.32 4.87
N THR A 83 -1.47 -0.12 6.17
CA THR A 83 -0.40 0.50 6.98
C THR A 83 0.84 -0.39 7.05
N VAL A 84 0.68 -1.69 7.30
CA VAL A 84 1.82 -2.58 7.59
C VAL A 84 2.32 -3.32 6.36
N LEU A 85 1.47 -3.53 5.32
CA LEU A 85 1.85 -4.36 4.18
C LEU A 85 1.99 -3.55 2.88
N LEU A 86 0.96 -2.83 2.45
CA LEU A 86 0.87 -2.30 1.10
C LEU A 86 1.26 -0.82 0.97
N GLY A 87 0.94 0.02 1.97
CA GLY A 87 1.03 1.47 1.84
C GLY A 87 2.46 2.02 1.68
N TYR A 88 3.41 1.47 2.42
CA TYR A 88 4.83 1.89 2.33
C TYR A 88 5.60 1.19 1.20
N TYR A 89 5.09 0.05 0.71
CA TYR A 89 5.79 -0.77 -0.26
C TYR A 89 6.20 -0.01 -1.54
N PRO A 90 5.32 0.79 -2.19
CA PRO A 90 5.71 1.55 -3.38
C PRO A 90 6.83 2.57 -3.13
N LEU A 91 7.00 3.04 -1.88
CA LEU A 91 8.04 3.99 -1.51
C LEU A 91 9.41 3.32 -1.36
N ILE A 92 9.42 2.06 -0.93
CA ILE A 92 10.66 1.28 -0.71
C ILE A 92 11.02 0.47 -1.97
N LYS A 93 10.04 0.08 -2.78
CA LYS A 93 10.24 -0.71 -4.01
C LYS A 93 11.42 -0.25 -4.89
N PRO A 94 11.61 1.06 -5.17
CA PRO A 94 12.74 1.51 -6.00
C PRO A 94 14.12 1.18 -5.42
N LYS A 95 14.22 1.00 -4.09
CA LYS A 95 15.47 0.59 -3.43
C LYS A 95 15.73 -0.90 -3.66
N PHE A 96 14.68 -1.74 -3.56
CA PHE A 96 14.79 -3.18 -3.83
C PHE A 96 15.08 -3.46 -5.30
N ASP A 97 14.48 -2.71 -6.22
CA ASP A 97 14.67 -2.89 -7.66
C ASP A 97 16.10 -2.54 -8.14
N ARG A 98 16.91 -1.88 -7.29
CA ARG A 98 18.35 -1.63 -7.53
C ARG A 98 19.25 -2.83 -7.22
N ILE A 99 18.75 -3.84 -6.52
CA ILE A 99 19.52 -5.05 -6.20
C ILE A 99 19.67 -5.87 -7.48
N ARG A 100 20.93 -6.09 -7.92
CA ARG A 100 21.22 -6.73 -9.20
C ARG A 100 20.83 -8.20 -9.33
N PRO A 101 21.06 -9.12 -8.35
CA PRO A 101 20.57 -10.48 -8.51
C PRO A 101 19.04 -10.56 -8.32
N ARG A 102 18.31 -10.88 -9.39
CA ARG A 102 16.85 -10.99 -9.38
C ARG A 102 16.33 -11.96 -8.31
N ALA A 103 17.06 -13.03 -8.06
CA ALA A 103 16.73 -14.01 -7.01
C ALA A 103 16.78 -13.36 -5.61
N LEU A 104 17.84 -12.60 -5.30
CA LEU A 104 17.98 -11.91 -4.01
C LEU A 104 16.91 -10.83 -3.84
N GLN A 105 16.59 -10.12 -4.92
CA GLN A 105 15.49 -9.13 -4.93
C GLN A 105 14.16 -9.78 -4.56
N LEU A 106 13.84 -10.94 -5.16
CA LEU A 106 12.61 -11.68 -4.86
C LEU A 106 12.59 -12.15 -3.40
N VAL A 107 13.68 -12.75 -2.94
CA VAL A 107 13.80 -13.24 -1.55
C VAL A 107 13.63 -12.09 -0.55
N CYS A 108 14.29 -10.95 -0.77
CA CYS A 108 14.14 -9.78 0.12
C CYS A 108 12.70 -9.24 0.14
N LYS A 109 12.01 -9.22 -1.02
CA LYS A 109 10.62 -8.80 -1.10
C LYS A 109 9.68 -9.75 -0.36
N LEU A 110 9.89 -11.06 -0.49
CA LEU A 110 9.11 -12.08 0.21
C LEU A 110 9.37 -12.07 1.72
N LEU A 111 10.64 -11.90 2.14
CA LEU A 111 10.97 -11.73 3.56
C LEU A 111 10.30 -10.49 4.15
N LEU A 112 10.32 -9.37 3.44
CA LEU A 112 9.62 -8.16 3.85
C LEU A 112 8.11 -8.40 4.00
N CYS A 113 7.50 -9.09 3.03
CA CYS A 113 6.08 -9.44 3.07
C CYS A 113 5.75 -10.31 4.29
N ASN A 114 6.52 -11.39 4.52
CA ASN A 114 6.30 -12.29 5.65
C ASN A 114 6.50 -11.57 7.00
N ALA A 115 7.52 -10.72 7.12
CA ALA A 115 7.75 -9.91 8.31
C ALA A 115 6.58 -8.92 8.55
N ALA A 116 6.06 -8.31 7.49
CA ALA A 116 4.92 -7.41 7.55
C ALA A 116 3.64 -8.13 7.97
N VAL A 117 3.40 -9.34 7.44
CA VAL A 117 2.26 -10.18 7.85
C VAL A 117 2.35 -10.55 9.33
N LEU A 118 3.51 -10.99 9.80
CA LEU A 118 3.73 -11.28 11.24
C LEU A 118 3.50 -10.04 12.11
N ALA A 119 4.01 -8.88 11.70
CA ALA A 119 3.80 -7.62 12.39
C ALA A 119 2.31 -7.22 12.40
N MET A 120 1.60 -7.41 11.29
CA MET A 120 0.17 -7.14 11.17
C MET A 120 -0.63 -7.99 12.16
N TYR A 121 -0.39 -9.31 12.20
CA TYR A 121 -1.08 -10.20 13.14
C TYR A 121 -0.74 -9.87 14.60
N SER A 122 0.51 -9.52 14.89
CA SER A 122 0.91 -9.09 16.24
C SER A 122 0.17 -7.83 16.68
N LEU A 123 0.03 -6.85 15.79
CA LEU A 123 -0.72 -5.62 16.04
C LEU A 123 -2.23 -5.89 16.17
N LEU A 124 -2.77 -6.78 15.36
CA LEU A 124 -4.19 -7.16 15.44
C LEU A 124 -4.53 -7.75 16.81
N LEU A 125 -3.66 -8.63 17.35
CA LEU A 125 -3.82 -9.22 18.68
C LEU A 125 -3.80 -8.17 19.80
N VAL A 126 -3.11 -7.05 19.60
CA VAL A 126 -3.07 -5.94 20.58
C VAL A 126 -4.29 -5.04 20.46
N VAL A 127 -4.78 -4.79 19.23
CA VAL A 127 -5.85 -3.82 18.95
C VAL A 127 -7.24 -4.43 19.11
N VAL A 128 -7.40 -5.72 18.81
CA VAL A 128 -8.69 -6.43 18.93
C VAL A 128 -8.68 -7.26 20.19
N PRO A 129 -9.68 -7.11 21.09
CA PRO A 129 -9.76 -7.90 22.32
C PRO A 129 -9.74 -9.40 22.05
N ALA A 130 -8.96 -10.11 22.84
CA ALA A 130 -8.43 -11.47 22.64
C ALA A 130 -9.45 -12.63 22.47
N GLY A 131 -10.74 -12.36 22.29
CA GLY A 131 -11.76 -13.42 22.27
C GLY A 131 -11.90 -14.18 20.95
N SER A 132 -11.82 -13.49 19.83
CA SER A 132 -12.12 -14.08 18.50
C SER A 132 -10.88 -14.53 17.72
N VAL A 133 -9.85 -13.70 17.70
CA VAL A 133 -8.66 -13.92 16.87
C VAL A 133 -7.71 -14.99 17.47
N SER A 134 -7.64 -15.05 18.81
CA SER A 134 -6.76 -16.01 19.49
C SER A 134 -7.23 -17.46 19.37
N GLN A 135 -8.52 -17.71 19.22
CA GLN A 135 -9.06 -19.07 19.02
C GLN A 135 -8.82 -19.56 17.60
N GLU A 136 -9.00 -18.73 16.58
CA GLU A 136 -8.70 -19.09 15.19
C GLU A 136 -7.22 -19.43 14.98
N LEU A 137 -6.31 -18.63 15.55
CA LEU A 137 -4.85 -18.91 15.45
C LEU A 137 -4.42 -20.19 16.17
N ARG A 138 -5.08 -20.57 17.26
CA ARG A 138 -4.74 -21.77 18.02
C ARG A 138 -5.29 -23.07 17.40
N THR A 139 -6.40 -22.99 16.68
CA THR A 139 -7.06 -24.14 16.06
C THR A 139 -6.61 -24.41 14.63
N THR A 140 -5.93 -23.46 14.02
CA THR A 140 -5.46 -23.59 12.63
C THR A 140 -4.27 -24.54 12.59
N ALA A 141 -4.44 -25.71 11.98
CA ALA A 141 -3.37 -26.67 11.77
C ALA A 141 -2.19 -26.04 11.02
N LEU A 142 -0.97 -26.41 11.35
CA LEU A 142 0.28 -25.94 10.71
C LEU A 142 0.19 -25.92 9.18
N ALA A 143 -0.48 -26.92 8.59
CA ALA A 143 -0.72 -27.00 7.15
C ALA A 143 -1.53 -25.83 6.59
N MET A 144 -2.59 -25.40 7.31
CA MET A 144 -3.42 -24.24 6.92
C MET A 144 -2.62 -22.94 7.00
N THR A 145 -1.81 -22.76 8.05
CA THR A 145 -0.95 -21.58 8.20
C THR A 145 0.07 -21.48 7.08
N LEU A 146 0.72 -22.59 6.72
CA LEU A 146 1.67 -22.62 5.61
C LEU A 146 0.99 -22.34 4.26
N LEU A 147 -0.21 -22.88 4.05
CA LEU A 147 -0.99 -22.64 2.84
C LEU A 147 -1.40 -21.16 2.72
N THR A 148 -1.85 -20.55 3.80
CA THR A 148 -2.21 -19.12 3.86
C THR A 148 -1.01 -18.21 3.59
N LEU A 149 0.15 -18.52 4.19
CA LEU A 149 1.40 -17.81 3.92
C LEU A 149 1.85 -17.97 2.46
N GLY A 150 1.72 -19.18 1.90
CA GLY A 150 2.02 -19.44 0.50
C GLY A 150 1.14 -18.63 -0.44
N MET A 151 -0.17 -18.64 -0.22
CA MET A 151 -1.13 -17.82 -0.99
C MET A 151 -0.86 -16.33 -0.83
N GLY A 152 -0.54 -15.86 0.36
CA GLY A 152 -0.17 -14.47 0.63
C GLY A 152 1.07 -14.04 -0.15
N ASN A 153 2.09 -14.89 -0.22
CA ASN A 153 3.29 -14.63 -1.01
C ASN A 153 3.01 -14.56 -2.52
N VAL A 154 2.14 -15.44 -3.04
CA VAL A 154 1.70 -15.40 -4.45
C VAL A 154 0.92 -14.12 -4.73
N ALA A 155 -0.03 -13.77 -3.87
CA ALA A 155 -0.82 -12.55 -3.98
C ALA A 155 0.08 -11.30 -3.96
N PHE A 156 1.09 -11.27 -3.08
CA PHE A 156 2.05 -10.18 -3.01
C PHE A 156 2.93 -10.09 -4.28
N ALA A 157 3.35 -11.21 -4.84
CA ALA A 157 4.10 -11.21 -6.10
C ALA A 157 3.26 -10.71 -7.29
N LEU A 158 1.96 -11.07 -7.32
CA LEU A 158 1.01 -10.53 -8.30
C LEU A 158 0.81 -9.02 -8.11
N TYR A 159 0.66 -8.57 -6.86
CA TYR A 159 0.56 -7.16 -6.51
C TYR A 159 1.81 -6.37 -6.94
N ASP A 160 3.03 -6.90 -6.70
CA ASP A 160 4.28 -6.24 -7.12
C ASP A 160 4.34 -6.04 -8.64
N ARG A 161 3.90 -7.05 -9.42
CA ARG A 161 3.80 -6.94 -10.89
C ARG A 161 2.71 -5.97 -11.34
N ALA A 162 1.53 -6.05 -10.71
CA ALA A 162 0.43 -5.15 -11.00
C ALA A 162 0.82 -3.69 -10.72
N LEU A 163 1.45 -3.42 -9.58
CA LEU A 163 1.96 -2.10 -9.23
C LEU A 163 2.97 -1.58 -10.26
N CYS A 164 3.88 -2.44 -10.72
CA CYS A 164 4.86 -2.08 -11.77
C CYS A 164 4.17 -1.65 -13.07
N ASN A 165 3.21 -2.46 -13.53
CA ASN A 165 2.46 -2.20 -14.76
C ASN A 165 1.60 -0.92 -14.64
N MET A 166 0.94 -0.74 -13.49
CA MET A 166 0.12 0.45 -13.23
C MET A 166 0.96 1.73 -13.19
N LEU A 167 2.14 1.70 -12.56
CA LEU A 167 3.06 2.83 -12.54
C LEU A 167 3.61 3.14 -13.93
N LEU A 168 3.88 2.12 -14.74
CA LEU A 168 4.30 2.29 -16.12
C LEU A 168 3.19 2.96 -16.95
N LEU A 169 1.96 2.46 -16.86
CA LEU A 169 0.79 3.04 -17.52
C LEU A 169 0.55 4.49 -17.08
N TYR A 170 0.67 4.75 -15.78
CA TYR A 170 0.55 6.10 -15.23
C TYR A 170 1.59 7.03 -15.87
N LYS A 171 2.85 6.62 -15.88
CA LYS A 171 3.97 7.41 -16.44
C LYS A 171 3.81 7.68 -17.94
N LEU A 172 3.36 6.69 -18.70
CA LEU A 172 3.25 6.81 -20.16
C LEU A 172 1.98 7.53 -20.61
N LYS A 173 0.85 7.29 -19.95
CA LYS A 173 -0.46 7.73 -20.44
C LYS A 173 -1.08 8.87 -19.63
N TRP A 174 -0.93 8.86 -18.31
CA TRP A 174 -1.65 9.77 -17.42
C TRP A 174 -0.80 10.96 -17.01
N GLN A 175 0.47 10.76 -16.73
CA GLN A 175 1.39 11.84 -16.35
C GLN A 175 1.49 12.95 -17.44
N PRO A 176 1.68 12.63 -18.75
CA PRO A 176 1.75 13.67 -19.77
C PRO A 176 0.42 14.41 -19.95
N LYS A 177 -0.73 13.72 -19.79
CA LYS A 177 -2.05 14.37 -19.83
C LYS A 177 -2.24 15.32 -18.66
N LEU A 178 -1.89 14.89 -17.45
CA LEU A 178 -1.97 15.71 -16.25
C LEU A 178 -1.09 16.97 -16.36
N HIS A 179 0.13 16.83 -16.86
CA HIS A 179 1.05 17.94 -17.07
C HIS A 179 0.52 18.91 -18.13
N LYS A 180 -0.13 18.42 -19.19
CA LYS A 180 -0.75 19.22 -20.24
C LYS A 180 -1.96 20.00 -19.70
N MET A 181 -2.83 19.38 -18.90
CA MET A 181 -4.00 20.02 -18.31
C MET A 181 -3.62 21.09 -17.29
N LEU A 182 -2.48 20.94 -16.62
CA LEU A 182 -1.98 21.88 -15.61
C LEU A 182 -1.06 22.97 -16.21
N GLY A 183 -0.95 23.05 -17.55
CA GLY A 183 -0.11 24.06 -18.22
C GLY A 183 1.38 23.97 -17.88
N MET A 184 1.84 22.78 -17.49
CA MET A 184 3.23 22.51 -17.15
C MET A 184 3.95 21.93 -18.40
N HIS A 185 4.36 22.83 -19.31
CA HIS A 185 5.23 22.50 -20.44
C HIS A 185 6.71 22.52 -20.06
#